data_89bdb80c48742f678f732304cebc4dbe
#
_entry.id   89bdb80c48742f678f732304cebc4dbe
#
_cell.length_a   1.000
_cell.length_b   1.000
_cell.length_c   1.000
_cell.angle_alpha   90.00
_cell.angle_beta   90.00
_cell.angle_gamma   90.00
#
_symmetry.space_group_name_H-M   'P 1'
#
loop_
_entity.id
_entity.type
_entity.pdbx_description
1 polymer ?
#
loop_
_entity_poly.entity_id
_entity_poly.type
_entity_poly.pdbx_seq_one_letter_code
_entity_poly.pdbx_strand_id
1 'polypeptide(L)'
;MGPLAGITVIELAGIGPGPFCGMMLADMGADVIRVDRAQSVQGGDPERPPADLLARGRRSVGVDLKSPDGVEVVLSLVERADALIEGFRPGVTERLGLGPDECLARNPRLVYGRMTGWGQDGPYAPTAGHDINYISLAGALDPIGRRGEAPVPPLNLVGDFGGGGLLLAFGIVAGLLEARTSGQGQVIDAAMVDGAAALMTMTHSMRAMGIWNDERGTNMLDTGAHFYDVYETADGGYVSIGSIEPQFYAELLRLTGLEGEDLPWQHDRAQWPALKERLAGIFRTKTRDEWCEIMEGTDVCFAPVLTIPEAVAHPHNVHRGTFVEVAGIPQPGPAPRFSRTEAAVARPPAHAGQHTDEILAGAGFDADRIAKLRETGAVA
;
A
#
# COMPACT_ATOMS: atom_id res chain seq x y z
N MET A 1 -5.63 15.86 15.50
CA MET A 1 -4.44 14.99 15.69
C MET A 1 -4.89 13.54 15.47
N GLY A 2 -4.18 12.80 14.63
CA GLY A 2 -4.51 11.43 14.29
C GLY A 2 -4.34 10.44 15.45
N PRO A 3 -4.77 9.17 15.28
CA PRO A 3 -4.74 8.16 16.35
C PRO A 3 -3.33 7.76 16.80
N LEU A 4 -2.29 8.04 16.01
CA LEU A 4 -0.89 7.80 16.36
C LEU A 4 -0.15 9.06 16.81
N ALA A 5 -0.88 10.12 17.19
CA ALA A 5 -0.27 11.34 17.74
C ALA A 5 0.60 11.00 18.97
N GLY A 6 1.84 11.51 18.97
CA GLY A 6 2.82 11.25 20.03
C GLY A 6 3.68 9.99 19.80
N ILE A 7 3.49 9.28 18.68
CA ILE A 7 4.36 8.21 18.24
C ILE A 7 5.43 8.76 17.31
N THR A 8 6.68 8.41 17.54
CA THR A 8 7.84 8.78 16.69
C THR A 8 8.35 7.55 15.97
N VAL A 9 8.51 7.64 14.65
CA VAL A 9 8.98 6.56 13.79
C VAL A 9 10.22 7.03 13.02
N ILE A 10 11.29 6.26 13.06
CA ILE A 10 12.47 6.45 12.20
C ILE A 10 12.28 5.59 10.95
N GLU A 11 12.40 6.19 9.77
CA GLU A 11 12.37 5.49 8.48
C GLU A 11 13.72 5.60 7.80
N LEU A 12 14.44 4.50 7.63
CA LEU A 12 15.62 4.48 6.77
C LEU A 12 15.15 4.54 5.31
N ALA A 13 15.53 5.58 4.59
CA ALA A 13 15.02 5.86 3.25
C ALA A 13 15.20 4.67 2.29
N GLY A 14 14.12 4.33 1.62
CA GLY A 14 14.01 3.23 0.66
C GLY A 14 13.03 3.56 -0.47
N ILE A 15 12.55 2.52 -1.14
CA ILE A 15 11.54 2.61 -2.21
C ILE A 15 10.37 1.67 -1.93
N GLY A 16 9.19 1.97 -2.52
CA GLY A 16 8.03 1.07 -2.50
C GLY A 16 7.39 0.88 -1.13
N PRO A 17 7.39 -0.35 -0.58
CA PRO A 17 6.56 -0.73 0.57
C PRO A 17 6.97 -0.04 1.89
N GLY A 18 8.27 0.19 2.13
CA GLY A 18 8.74 0.92 3.32
C GLY A 18 8.20 2.34 3.36
N PRO A 19 8.43 3.18 2.33
CA PRO A 19 7.81 4.49 2.20
C PRO A 19 6.28 4.48 2.28
N PHE A 20 5.60 3.49 1.73
CA PHE A 20 4.16 3.37 1.86
C PHE A 20 3.74 3.13 3.32
N CYS A 21 4.43 2.25 4.05
CA CYS A 21 4.21 2.05 5.48
C CYS A 21 4.40 3.36 6.26
N GLY A 22 5.52 4.05 6.04
CA GLY A 22 5.80 5.33 6.69
C GLY A 22 4.74 6.40 6.37
N MET A 23 4.24 6.47 5.13
CA MET A 23 3.14 7.34 4.73
C MET A 23 1.86 7.02 5.51
N MET A 24 1.49 5.75 5.60
CA MET A 24 0.30 5.31 6.34
C MET A 24 0.38 5.72 7.82
N LEU A 25 1.54 5.55 8.46
CA LEU A 25 1.73 5.93 9.86
C LEU A 25 1.71 7.47 10.04
N ALA A 26 2.34 8.21 9.12
CA ALA A 26 2.32 9.68 9.13
C ALA A 26 0.91 10.24 8.93
N ASP A 27 0.14 9.70 7.99
CA ASP A 27 -1.27 10.07 7.77
C ASP A 27 -2.13 9.84 9.02
N MET A 28 -1.78 8.83 9.84
CA MET A 28 -2.42 8.56 11.13
C MET A 28 -1.89 9.44 12.27
N GLY A 29 -0.96 10.36 12.01
CA GLY A 29 -0.48 11.38 12.95
C GLY A 29 0.81 11.03 13.68
N ALA A 30 1.52 9.96 13.30
CA ALA A 30 2.87 9.70 13.79
C ALA A 30 3.85 10.76 13.25
N ASP A 31 4.85 11.11 14.05
CA ASP A 31 6.00 11.90 13.61
C ASP A 31 7.03 10.97 12.95
N VAL A 32 7.02 10.93 11.63
CA VAL A 32 7.92 10.07 10.87
C VAL A 32 9.13 10.86 10.40
N ILE A 33 10.32 10.47 10.89
CA ILE A 33 11.61 11.04 10.54
C ILE A 33 12.29 10.12 9.51
N ARG A 34 12.37 10.60 8.27
CA ARG A 34 13.05 9.89 7.19
C ARG A 34 14.54 10.23 7.21
N VAL A 35 15.37 9.20 7.33
CA VAL A 35 16.84 9.29 7.25
C VAL A 35 17.24 9.11 5.80
N ASP A 36 17.51 10.20 5.11
CA ASP A 36 18.01 10.22 3.75
C ASP A 36 19.56 10.17 3.74
N ARG A 37 20.13 9.72 2.62
CA ARG A 37 21.61 9.75 2.47
C ARG A 37 22.12 11.18 2.41
N ALA A 38 23.15 11.52 3.15
CA ALA A 38 23.77 12.85 3.12
C ALA A 38 24.12 13.30 1.69
N GLN A 39 24.60 12.38 0.84
CA GLN A 39 24.92 12.65 -0.56
C GLN A 39 23.70 12.96 -1.44
N SER A 40 22.50 12.65 -0.99
CA SER A 40 21.25 12.95 -1.69
C SER A 40 20.71 14.35 -1.34
N VAL A 41 21.31 15.03 -0.39
CA VAL A 41 20.94 16.39 0.01
C VAL A 41 21.47 17.38 -1.03
N GLN A 42 20.57 17.90 -1.84
CA GLN A 42 20.90 18.89 -2.88
C GLN A 42 20.29 20.27 -2.58
N GLY A 43 19.69 20.42 -1.41
CA GLY A 43 18.82 21.54 -1.11
C GLY A 43 17.49 21.42 -1.87
N GLY A 44 16.66 22.42 -1.73
CA GLY A 44 15.36 22.50 -2.40
C GLY A 44 14.54 23.66 -1.87
N ASP A 45 13.60 24.12 -2.67
CA ASP A 45 12.67 25.16 -2.27
C ASP A 45 11.49 24.51 -1.51
N PRO A 46 11.30 24.77 -0.23
CA PRO A 46 10.16 24.21 0.54
C PRO A 46 8.80 24.59 -0.03
N GLU A 47 8.70 25.70 -0.78
CA GLU A 47 7.48 26.13 -1.46
C GLU A 47 7.20 25.30 -2.75
N ARG A 48 8.16 24.49 -3.18
CA ARG A 48 8.07 23.59 -4.33
C ARG A 48 8.45 22.17 -3.93
N PRO A 49 7.60 21.49 -3.14
CA PRO A 49 7.89 20.16 -2.63
C PRO A 49 8.03 19.14 -3.77
N PRO A 50 8.80 18.06 -3.54
CA PRO A 50 8.88 16.95 -4.49
C PRO A 50 7.51 16.31 -4.76
N ALA A 51 7.33 15.76 -5.97
CA ALA A 51 6.11 15.09 -6.36
C ALA A 51 6.02 13.61 -5.93
N ASP A 52 6.97 13.12 -5.14
CA ASP A 52 6.92 11.76 -4.57
C ASP A 52 5.92 11.70 -3.40
N LEU A 53 4.66 11.41 -3.73
CA LEU A 53 3.55 11.42 -2.78
C LEU A 53 3.70 10.36 -1.66
N LEU A 54 4.45 9.29 -1.90
CA LEU A 54 4.76 8.31 -0.86
C LEU A 54 5.61 8.91 0.26
N ALA A 55 6.30 10.02 0.00
CA ALA A 55 7.13 10.72 0.97
C ALA A 55 6.38 11.80 1.78
N ARG A 56 5.07 11.99 1.58
CA ARG A 56 4.28 12.98 2.34
C ARG A 56 4.23 12.69 3.83
N GLY A 57 4.03 13.71 4.62
CA GLY A 57 3.87 13.61 6.08
C GLY A 57 5.18 13.50 6.86
N ARG A 58 6.34 13.31 6.20
CA ARG A 58 7.65 13.12 6.84
C ARG A 58 8.39 14.42 7.08
N ARG A 59 9.25 14.38 8.11
CA ARG A 59 10.44 15.22 8.21
C ARG A 59 11.63 14.45 7.69
N SER A 60 12.64 15.12 7.13
CA SER A 60 13.81 14.49 6.53
C SER A 60 15.10 15.00 7.17
N VAL A 61 15.99 14.07 7.50
CA VAL A 61 17.38 14.33 7.96
C VAL A 61 18.37 13.67 7.02
N GLY A 62 19.41 14.40 6.59
CA GLY A 62 20.47 13.88 5.73
C GLY A 62 21.61 13.29 6.56
N VAL A 63 21.87 11.99 6.47
CA VAL A 63 22.89 11.30 7.28
C VAL A 63 23.75 10.39 6.41
N ASP A 64 25.07 10.39 6.63
CA ASP A 64 25.98 9.39 6.07
C ASP A 64 26.06 8.17 6.98
N LEU A 65 25.31 7.12 6.65
CA LEU A 65 25.28 5.86 7.42
C LEU A 65 26.60 5.05 7.33
N LYS A 66 27.59 5.51 6.55
CA LYS A 66 28.93 4.91 6.51
C LYS A 66 29.90 5.58 7.50
N SER A 67 29.54 6.76 7.98
CA SER A 67 30.30 7.47 9.01
C SER A 67 29.90 6.97 10.39
N PRO A 68 30.86 6.68 11.29
CA PRO A 68 30.54 6.35 12.68
C PRO A 68 29.72 7.44 13.38
N ASP A 69 30.02 8.72 13.11
CA ASP A 69 29.26 9.84 13.67
C ASP A 69 27.82 9.88 13.12
N GLY A 70 27.63 9.53 11.84
CA GLY A 70 26.28 9.42 11.23
C GLY A 70 25.47 8.27 11.82
N VAL A 71 26.10 7.13 12.07
CA VAL A 71 25.45 6.00 12.77
C VAL A 71 25.03 6.40 14.17
N GLU A 72 25.90 7.10 14.93
CA GLU A 72 25.60 7.58 16.27
C GLU A 72 24.45 8.62 16.28
N VAL A 73 24.33 9.44 15.22
CA VAL A 73 23.17 10.33 15.05
C VAL A 73 21.89 9.51 14.95
N VAL A 74 21.83 8.47 14.12
CA VAL A 74 20.63 7.62 14.00
C VAL A 74 20.34 6.89 15.31
N LEU A 75 21.34 6.32 15.98
CA LEU A 75 21.15 5.65 17.28
C LEU A 75 20.61 6.62 18.35
N SER A 76 21.05 7.88 18.34
CA SER A 76 20.52 8.92 19.24
C SER A 76 19.03 9.26 18.94
N LEU A 77 18.61 9.18 17.67
CA LEU A 77 17.19 9.31 17.31
C LEU A 77 16.39 8.08 17.76
N VAL A 78 16.95 6.88 17.62
CA VAL A 78 16.35 5.61 18.04
C VAL A 78 16.07 5.56 19.54
N GLU A 79 16.90 6.17 20.39
CA GLU A 79 16.71 6.25 21.84
C GLU A 79 15.35 6.86 22.24
N ARG A 80 14.77 7.69 21.38
CA ARG A 80 13.53 8.42 21.59
C ARG A 80 12.39 7.99 20.69
N ALA A 81 12.65 7.06 19.77
CA ALA A 81 11.67 6.56 18.82
C ALA A 81 10.84 5.43 19.41
N ASP A 82 9.61 5.29 18.95
CA ASP A 82 8.74 4.15 19.26
C ASP A 82 8.94 3.02 18.25
N ALA A 83 9.24 3.36 16.99
CA ALA A 83 9.51 2.37 15.94
C ALA A 83 10.62 2.81 14.99
N LEU A 84 11.23 1.82 14.33
CA LEU A 84 12.11 2.01 13.19
C LEU A 84 11.63 1.14 12.03
N ILE A 85 11.69 1.68 10.80
CA ILE A 85 11.38 0.98 9.55
C ILE A 85 12.63 0.96 8.68
N GLU A 86 13.00 -0.21 8.19
CA GLU A 86 14.04 -0.38 7.18
C GLU A 86 13.58 -1.33 6.07
N GLY A 87 14.16 -1.18 4.88
CA GLY A 87 13.87 -2.00 3.70
C GLY A 87 15.12 -2.45 2.97
N PHE A 88 16.23 -2.63 3.67
CA PHE A 88 17.47 -3.14 3.08
C PHE A 88 17.46 -4.67 2.99
N ARG A 89 18.38 -5.20 2.19
CA ARG A 89 18.62 -6.65 2.16
C ARG A 89 19.13 -7.14 3.53
N PRO A 90 18.82 -8.38 3.92
CA PRO A 90 19.29 -8.96 5.19
C PRO A 90 20.79 -8.76 5.42
N GLY A 91 21.15 -8.39 6.64
CA GLY A 91 22.53 -8.14 7.06
C GLY A 91 23.12 -6.77 6.65
N VAL A 92 22.36 -5.91 5.96
CA VAL A 92 22.88 -4.56 5.60
C VAL A 92 22.86 -3.64 6.81
N THR A 93 21.77 -3.56 7.55
CA THR A 93 21.66 -2.71 8.75
C THR A 93 22.65 -3.16 9.84
N GLU A 94 22.84 -4.46 10.00
CA GLU A 94 23.84 -5.02 10.92
C GLU A 94 25.26 -4.54 10.57
N ARG A 95 25.65 -4.60 9.29
CA ARG A 95 26.97 -4.09 8.83
C ARG A 95 27.12 -2.58 9.00
N LEU A 96 26.02 -1.85 9.02
CA LEU A 96 26.02 -0.40 9.28
C LEU A 96 26.03 -0.06 10.78
N GLY A 97 25.88 -1.04 11.68
CA GLY A 97 25.75 -0.79 13.13
C GLY A 97 24.36 -0.25 13.52
N LEU A 98 23.36 -0.51 12.69
CA LEU A 98 21.96 -0.11 12.87
C LEU A 98 21.03 -1.33 12.84
N GLY A 99 21.56 -2.53 13.08
CA GLY A 99 20.79 -3.75 13.17
C GLY A 99 19.88 -3.78 14.40
N PRO A 100 18.99 -4.78 14.48
CA PRO A 100 18.07 -4.91 15.61
C PRO A 100 18.78 -4.94 16.97
N ASP A 101 19.90 -5.65 17.09
CA ASP A 101 20.62 -5.80 18.35
C ASP A 101 21.15 -4.47 18.86
N GLU A 102 21.78 -3.67 17.99
CA GLU A 102 22.30 -2.35 18.33
C GLU A 102 21.18 -1.37 18.69
N CYS A 103 20.10 -1.37 17.91
CA CYS A 103 18.96 -0.48 18.13
C CYS A 103 18.20 -0.84 19.42
N LEU A 104 17.96 -2.14 19.68
CA LEU A 104 17.28 -2.60 20.90
C LEU A 104 18.16 -2.44 22.15
N ALA A 105 19.49 -2.50 22.01
CA ALA A 105 20.40 -2.17 23.12
C ALA A 105 20.28 -0.69 23.53
N ARG A 106 20.04 0.23 22.58
CA ARG A 106 19.79 1.66 22.84
C ARG A 106 18.38 1.93 23.36
N ASN A 107 17.39 1.24 22.79
CA ASN A 107 16.00 1.41 23.15
C ASN A 107 15.29 0.03 23.21
N PRO A 108 15.25 -0.59 24.41
CA PRO A 108 14.63 -1.91 24.58
C PRO A 108 13.11 -1.95 24.28
N ARG A 109 12.48 -0.81 24.09
CA ARG A 109 11.05 -0.69 23.77
C ARG A 109 10.78 -0.48 22.27
N LEU A 110 11.83 -0.35 21.46
CA LEU A 110 11.72 -0.08 20.03
C LEU A 110 11.02 -1.21 19.30
N VAL A 111 10.06 -0.88 18.46
CA VAL A 111 9.50 -1.80 17.46
C VAL A 111 10.30 -1.67 16.17
N TYR A 112 11.06 -2.70 15.81
CA TYR A 112 11.97 -2.70 14.66
C TYR A 112 11.33 -3.41 13.47
N GLY A 113 10.83 -2.68 12.49
CA GLY A 113 10.16 -3.21 11.29
C GLY A 113 11.10 -3.41 10.12
N ARG A 114 11.19 -4.65 9.63
CA ARG A 114 12.03 -5.07 8.50
C ARG A 114 11.15 -5.42 7.30
N MET A 115 11.20 -4.61 6.25
CA MET A 115 10.46 -4.81 5.01
C MET A 115 11.34 -5.47 3.96
N THR A 116 11.03 -6.68 3.57
CA THR A 116 11.76 -7.40 2.51
C THR A 116 10.82 -8.07 1.53
N GLY A 117 11.37 -8.50 0.39
CA GLY A 117 10.61 -9.30 -0.57
C GLY A 117 10.44 -10.76 -0.14
N TRP A 118 11.55 -11.33 0.38
CA TRP A 118 11.67 -12.77 0.59
C TRP A 118 11.76 -13.20 2.06
N GLY A 119 11.80 -12.25 3.01
CA GLY A 119 12.07 -12.52 4.42
C GLY A 119 13.55 -12.36 4.79
N GLN A 120 13.84 -12.49 6.09
CA GLN A 120 15.19 -12.36 6.63
C GLN A 120 16.02 -13.62 6.43
N ASP A 121 15.40 -14.77 6.21
CA ASP A 121 16.04 -16.06 6.00
C ASP A 121 15.48 -16.80 4.78
N GLY A 122 15.96 -18.01 4.55
CA GLY A 122 15.57 -18.82 3.41
C GLY A 122 16.40 -18.59 2.15
N PRO A 123 16.24 -19.48 1.14
CA PRO A 123 17.14 -19.52 -0.03
C PRO A 123 17.08 -18.27 -0.91
N TYR A 124 15.97 -17.55 -0.90
CA TYR A 124 15.79 -16.31 -1.69
C TYR A 124 16.16 -15.03 -0.93
N ALA A 125 16.33 -15.07 0.38
CA ALA A 125 16.61 -13.89 1.21
C ALA A 125 17.75 -12.99 0.68
N PRO A 126 18.90 -13.51 0.19
CA PRO A 126 20.00 -12.69 -0.34
C PRO A 126 19.77 -12.21 -1.78
N THR A 127 18.70 -12.66 -2.46
CA THR A 127 18.49 -12.40 -3.90
C THR A 127 17.67 -11.13 -4.15
N ALA A 128 17.81 -10.56 -5.34
CA ALA A 128 16.97 -9.45 -5.78
C ALA A 128 15.59 -9.93 -6.20
N GLY A 129 14.60 -9.04 -6.11
CA GLY A 129 13.26 -9.24 -6.61
C GLY A 129 12.45 -7.95 -6.52
N HIS A 130 11.29 -7.93 -7.17
CA HIS A 130 10.29 -6.89 -7.12
C HIS A 130 8.91 -7.50 -6.93
N ASP A 131 7.88 -6.70 -6.73
CA ASP A 131 6.49 -7.11 -6.51
C ASP A 131 6.10 -8.36 -7.31
N ILE A 132 6.25 -8.29 -8.63
CA ILE A 132 5.85 -9.37 -9.54
C ILE A 132 6.51 -10.73 -9.18
N ASN A 133 7.75 -10.72 -8.68
CA ASN A 133 8.46 -11.93 -8.30
C ASN A 133 7.91 -12.50 -6.98
N TYR A 134 7.60 -11.64 -6.02
CA TYR A 134 7.08 -12.04 -4.71
C TYR A 134 5.67 -12.62 -4.84
N ILE A 135 4.79 -11.96 -5.60
CA ILE A 135 3.43 -12.46 -5.84
C ILE A 135 3.40 -13.72 -6.72
N SER A 136 4.41 -13.90 -7.61
CA SER A 136 4.56 -15.12 -8.39
C SER A 136 4.85 -16.33 -7.49
N LEU A 137 5.82 -16.17 -6.57
CA LEU A 137 6.21 -17.25 -5.67
C LEU A 137 5.12 -17.55 -4.63
N ALA A 138 4.38 -16.53 -4.20
CA ALA A 138 3.24 -16.67 -3.29
C ALA A 138 2.02 -17.36 -3.93
N GLY A 139 2.03 -17.61 -5.25
CA GLY A 139 0.87 -18.16 -5.98
C GLY A 139 -0.26 -17.16 -6.19
N ALA A 140 -0.02 -15.87 -5.93
CA ALA A 140 -1.03 -14.82 -6.08
C ALA A 140 -1.15 -14.31 -7.53
N LEU A 141 -0.07 -14.37 -8.32
CA LEU A 141 -0.10 -13.86 -9.69
C LEU A 141 -0.82 -14.81 -10.65
N ASP A 142 -0.63 -16.13 -10.51
CA ASP A 142 -1.15 -17.10 -11.47
C ASP A 142 -2.67 -16.98 -11.71
N PRO A 143 -3.55 -16.82 -10.69
CA PRO A 143 -4.99 -16.71 -10.91
C PRO A 143 -5.45 -15.35 -11.48
N ILE A 144 -4.58 -14.35 -11.60
CA ILE A 144 -4.96 -13.02 -12.08
C ILE A 144 -4.79 -12.95 -13.61
N GLY A 145 -5.90 -12.86 -14.32
CA GLY A 145 -5.95 -12.77 -15.78
C GLY A 145 -7.13 -13.50 -16.37
N ARG A 146 -7.17 -13.56 -17.71
CA ARG A 146 -8.25 -14.21 -18.46
C ARG A 146 -7.89 -15.64 -18.86
N ARG A 147 -8.91 -16.44 -19.12
CA ARG A 147 -8.76 -17.83 -19.55
C ARG A 147 -7.94 -17.92 -20.85
N GLY A 148 -6.92 -18.79 -20.84
CA GLY A 148 -6.07 -19.02 -22.01
C GLY A 148 -5.01 -17.95 -22.28
N GLU A 149 -4.96 -16.90 -21.44
CA GLU A 149 -3.96 -15.82 -21.54
C GLU A 149 -2.88 -15.95 -20.46
N ALA A 150 -1.78 -15.20 -20.60
CA ALA A 150 -0.77 -15.08 -19.56
C ALA A 150 -1.33 -14.38 -18.32
N PRO A 151 -0.78 -14.66 -17.11
CA PRO A 151 -1.12 -13.88 -15.93
C PRO A 151 -0.86 -12.38 -16.13
N VAL A 152 -1.72 -11.54 -15.58
CA VAL A 152 -1.62 -10.08 -15.70
C VAL A 152 -1.14 -9.49 -14.37
N PRO A 153 0.03 -8.81 -14.32
CA PRO A 153 0.49 -8.15 -13.10
C PRO A 153 -0.49 -7.04 -12.68
N PRO A 154 -0.98 -7.06 -11.42
CA PRO A 154 -1.93 -6.05 -10.92
C PRO A 154 -1.19 -4.79 -10.42
N LEU A 155 -0.31 -4.20 -11.24
CA LEU A 155 0.66 -3.20 -10.82
C LEU A 155 1.52 -3.75 -9.66
N ASN A 156 1.87 -2.91 -8.69
CA ASN A 156 2.53 -3.33 -7.45
C ASN A 156 1.60 -3.21 -6.22
N LEU A 157 0.29 -3.43 -6.44
CA LEU A 157 -0.71 -3.29 -5.39
C LEU A 157 -0.73 -4.46 -4.42
N VAL A 158 -0.43 -5.66 -4.89
CA VAL A 158 -0.56 -6.89 -4.10
C VAL A 158 0.69 -7.16 -3.28
N GLY A 159 1.89 -7.13 -3.88
CA GLY A 159 3.15 -7.39 -3.19
C GLY A 159 3.62 -6.18 -2.39
N ASP A 160 3.98 -5.08 -3.06
CA ASP A 160 4.58 -3.92 -2.40
C ASP A 160 3.62 -3.26 -1.39
N PHE A 161 2.36 -3.04 -1.78
CA PHE A 161 1.46 -2.22 -0.95
C PHE A 161 0.55 -3.07 -0.06
N GLY A 162 -0.24 -4.00 -0.58
CA GLY A 162 -1.16 -4.81 0.21
C GLY A 162 -0.44 -5.80 1.13
N GLY A 163 0.37 -6.67 0.56
CA GLY A 163 1.14 -7.69 1.29
C GLY A 163 2.41 -7.17 1.95
N GLY A 164 2.90 -6.00 1.54
CA GLY A 164 4.10 -5.38 2.07
C GLY A 164 3.83 -4.24 3.04
N GLY A 165 3.76 -3.02 2.52
CA GLY A 165 3.72 -1.82 3.34
C GLY A 165 2.53 -1.71 4.28
N LEU A 166 1.32 -2.14 3.85
CA LEU A 166 0.15 -2.15 4.74
C LEU A 166 0.29 -3.21 5.84
N LEU A 167 0.82 -4.39 5.50
CA LEU A 167 1.04 -5.45 6.49
C LEU A 167 2.12 -5.05 7.50
N LEU A 168 3.20 -4.38 7.05
CA LEU A 168 4.20 -3.82 7.97
C LEU A 168 3.59 -2.74 8.87
N ALA A 169 2.75 -1.83 8.34
CA ALA A 169 2.08 -0.82 9.15
C ALA A 169 1.18 -1.47 10.22
N PHE A 170 0.44 -2.53 9.87
CA PHE A 170 -0.32 -3.33 10.83
C PHE A 170 0.60 -3.95 11.90
N GLY A 171 1.71 -4.56 11.48
CA GLY A 171 2.71 -5.14 12.38
C GLY A 171 3.30 -4.12 13.35
N ILE A 172 3.69 -2.93 12.86
CA ILE A 172 4.19 -1.83 13.69
C ILE A 172 3.16 -1.43 14.75
N VAL A 173 1.90 -1.20 14.36
CA VAL A 173 0.85 -0.81 15.31
C VAL A 173 0.59 -1.91 16.34
N ALA A 174 0.57 -3.18 15.93
CA ALA A 174 0.43 -4.32 16.84
C ALA A 174 1.62 -4.42 17.81
N GLY A 175 2.85 -4.25 17.30
CA GLY A 175 4.07 -4.24 18.12
C GLY A 175 4.08 -3.07 19.12
N LEU A 176 3.66 -1.88 18.71
CA LEU A 176 3.54 -0.72 19.61
C LEU A 176 2.50 -0.95 20.71
N LEU A 177 1.37 -1.58 20.39
CA LEU A 177 0.36 -1.93 21.38
C LEU A 177 0.89 -2.94 22.40
N GLU A 178 1.62 -3.95 21.94
CA GLU A 178 2.26 -4.96 22.79
C GLU A 178 3.33 -4.31 23.69
N ALA A 179 4.24 -3.51 23.12
CA ALA A 179 5.30 -2.83 23.84
C ALA A 179 4.79 -1.85 24.91
N ARG A 180 3.60 -1.27 24.73
CA ARG A 180 2.94 -0.46 25.78
C ARG A 180 2.53 -1.31 27.00
N THR A 181 2.27 -2.59 26.79
CA THR A 181 1.84 -3.50 27.86
C THR A 181 3.03 -4.19 28.52
N SER A 182 3.96 -4.74 27.73
CA SER A 182 5.13 -5.48 28.23
C SER A 182 6.28 -4.59 28.66
N GLY A 183 6.38 -3.39 28.07
CA GLY A 183 7.54 -2.51 28.19
C GLY A 183 8.72 -2.93 27.32
N GLN A 184 8.54 -3.91 26.42
CA GLN A 184 9.58 -4.47 25.55
C GLN A 184 9.20 -4.29 24.09
N GLY A 185 10.16 -3.88 23.26
CA GLY A 185 10.03 -3.86 21.82
C GLY A 185 10.34 -5.24 21.21
N GLN A 186 10.22 -5.31 19.88
CA GLN A 186 10.48 -6.55 19.14
C GLN A 186 10.83 -6.26 17.68
N VAL A 187 11.39 -7.25 17.03
CA VAL A 187 11.65 -7.23 15.58
C VAL A 187 10.43 -7.79 14.85
N ILE A 188 10.04 -7.13 13.77
CA ILE A 188 8.98 -7.58 12.86
C ILE A 188 9.64 -7.87 11.52
N ASP A 189 9.64 -9.13 11.10
CA ASP A 189 9.99 -9.53 9.74
C ASP A 189 8.72 -9.50 8.88
N ALA A 190 8.62 -8.53 7.99
CA ALA A 190 7.49 -8.36 7.08
C ALA A 190 7.94 -8.65 5.66
N ALA A 191 7.79 -9.90 5.23
CA ALA A 191 8.12 -10.33 3.89
C ALA A 191 6.91 -10.17 2.95
N MET A 192 7.13 -9.55 1.78
CA MET A 192 6.06 -9.37 0.80
C MET A 192 5.52 -10.71 0.28
N VAL A 193 6.35 -11.74 0.19
CA VAL A 193 5.90 -13.10 -0.20
C VAL A 193 4.90 -13.67 0.81
N ASP A 194 5.14 -13.49 2.10
CA ASP A 194 4.24 -13.97 3.17
C ASP A 194 2.95 -13.17 3.18
N GLY A 195 3.05 -11.85 3.02
CA GLY A 195 1.88 -10.99 2.96
C GLY A 195 1.02 -11.26 1.73
N ALA A 196 1.61 -11.46 0.56
CA ALA A 196 0.88 -11.86 -0.64
C ALA A 196 0.19 -13.22 -0.46
N ALA A 197 0.86 -14.19 0.18
CA ALA A 197 0.26 -15.49 0.51
C ALA A 197 -0.92 -15.33 1.49
N ALA A 198 -0.80 -14.47 2.51
CA ALA A 198 -1.88 -14.19 3.44
C ALA A 198 -3.13 -13.61 2.75
N LEU A 199 -2.96 -12.74 1.75
CA LEU A 199 -4.06 -12.19 0.94
C LEU A 199 -4.80 -13.27 0.16
N MET A 200 -4.15 -14.41 -0.15
CA MET A 200 -4.74 -15.54 -0.86
C MET A 200 -5.52 -16.52 0.04
N THR A 201 -5.64 -16.25 1.35
CA THR A 201 -6.29 -17.19 2.31
C THR A 201 -7.69 -17.61 1.86
N MET A 202 -8.52 -16.68 1.35
CA MET A 202 -9.86 -17.01 0.84
C MET A 202 -9.80 -17.96 -0.36
N THR A 203 -8.88 -17.75 -1.30
CA THR A 203 -8.70 -18.61 -2.47
C THR A 203 -8.26 -20.02 -2.06
N HIS A 204 -7.34 -20.12 -1.10
CA HIS A 204 -6.96 -21.42 -0.50
C HIS A 204 -8.16 -22.11 0.15
N SER A 205 -9.02 -21.39 0.86
CA SER A 205 -10.24 -21.94 1.44
C SER A 205 -11.20 -22.45 0.36
N MET A 206 -11.45 -21.68 -0.68
CA MET A 206 -12.30 -22.10 -1.81
C MET A 206 -11.73 -23.33 -2.54
N ARG A 207 -10.42 -23.41 -2.69
CA ARG A 207 -9.74 -24.58 -3.25
C ARG A 207 -9.92 -25.83 -2.37
N ALA A 208 -9.75 -25.68 -1.07
CA ALA A 208 -9.98 -26.77 -0.09
C ALA A 208 -11.42 -27.26 -0.06
N MET A 209 -12.39 -26.38 -0.29
CA MET A 209 -13.81 -26.72 -0.42
C MET A 209 -14.17 -27.32 -1.80
N GLY A 210 -13.25 -27.39 -2.76
CA GLY A 210 -13.51 -27.89 -4.10
C GLY A 210 -14.32 -26.95 -5.01
N ILE A 211 -14.44 -25.68 -4.63
CA ILE A 211 -15.15 -24.66 -5.40
C ILE A 211 -14.24 -23.72 -6.19
N TRP A 212 -12.91 -23.88 -6.05
CA TRP A 212 -11.91 -23.20 -6.86
C TRP A 212 -11.22 -24.20 -7.80
N ASN A 213 -11.10 -23.83 -9.06
CA ASN A 213 -10.36 -24.55 -10.10
C ASN A 213 -9.02 -23.85 -10.34
N ASP A 214 -7.93 -24.60 -10.48
CA ASP A 214 -6.60 -24.06 -10.73
C ASP A 214 -6.43 -23.50 -12.17
N GLU A 215 -7.40 -23.72 -13.08
CA GLU A 215 -7.43 -23.07 -14.40
C GLU A 215 -7.91 -21.62 -14.27
N ARG A 216 -7.03 -20.67 -14.55
CA ARG A 216 -7.32 -19.21 -14.52
C ARG A 216 -8.49 -18.83 -15.42
N GLY A 217 -9.31 -17.90 -14.97
CA GLY A 217 -10.45 -17.36 -15.74
C GLY A 217 -11.61 -18.34 -15.85
N THR A 218 -11.72 -19.31 -14.94
CA THR A 218 -12.81 -20.28 -14.88
C THR A 218 -13.57 -20.26 -13.55
N ASN A 219 -13.17 -19.40 -12.62
CA ASN A 219 -13.79 -19.24 -11.31
C ASN A 219 -14.66 -17.98 -11.25
N MET A 220 -15.34 -17.81 -10.15
CA MET A 220 -16.24 -16.68 -9.97
C MET A 220 -15.52 -15.34 -9.95
N LEU A 221 -14.37 -15.25 -9.26
CA LEU A 221 -13.68 -13.99 -8.99
C LEU A 221 -12.48 -13.71 -9.90
N ASP A 222 -12.18 -14.62 -10.81
CA ASP A 222 -11.01 -14.54 -11.72
C ASP A 222 -11.39 -14.28 -13.17
N THR A 223 -12.49 -13.59 -13.41
CA THR A 223 -13.08 -13.34 -14.74
C THR A 223 -13.81 -14.53 -15.38
N GLY A 224 -14.05 -15.65 -14.69
CA GLY A 224 -14.79 -16.78 -15.24
C GLY A 224 -16.29 -16.47 -15.35
N ALA A 225 -16.90 -15.95 -14.29
CA ALA A 225 -18.33 -15.72 -14.22
C ALA A 225 -18.78 -14.51 -15.06
N HIS A 226 -19.94 -14.63 -15.72
CA HIS A 226 -20.54 -13.54 -16.48
C HIS A 226 -21.10 -12.41 -15.60
N PHE A 227 -21.44 -12.70 -14.35
CA PHE A 227 -21.97 -11.75 -13.37
C PHE A 227 -20.88 -11.10 -12.50
N TYR A 228 -19.61 -11.39 -12.77
CA TYR A 228 -18.46 -10.80 -12.08
C TYR A 228 -17.31 -10.57 -13.07
N ASP A 229 -17.44 -9.53 -13.88
CA ASP A 229 -16.43 -9.18 -14.91
C ASP A 229 -16.55 -7.70 -15.32
N VAL A 230 -15.65 -7.30 -16.20
CA VAL A 230 -15.60 -5.99 -16.86
C VAL A 230 -16.12 -6.12 -18.29
N TYR A 231 -17.00 -5.21 -18.71
CA TYR A 231 -17.59 -5.18 -20.04
C TYR A 231 -17.31 -3.87 -20.77
N GLU A 232 -16.98 -3.98 -22.06
CA GLU A 232 -16.79 -2.85 -22.95
C GLU A 232 -18.14 -2.24 -23.35
N THR A 233 -18.20 -0.91 -23.39
CA THR A 233 -19.37 -0.12 -23.78
C THR A 233 -19.27 0.41 -25.23
N ALA A 234 -20.35 0.99 -25.76
CA ALA A 234 -20.41 1.45 -27.15
C ALA A 234 -19.36 2.51 -27.51
N ASP A 235 -18.91 3.30 -26.54
CA ASP A 235 -17.92 4.37 -26.67
C ASP A 235 -16.48 3.91 -26.40
N GLY A 236 -16.24 2.60 -26.22
CA GLY A 236 -14.94 2.03 -25.88
C GLY A 236 -14.52 2.22 -24.43
N GLY A 237 -15.43 2.73 -23.56
CA GLY A 237 -15.28 2.70 -22.13
C GLY A 237 -15.53 1.30 -21.55
N TYR A 238 -15.44 1.18 -20.22
CA TYR A 238 -15.68 -0.08 -19.52
C TYR A 238 -16.56 0.13 -18.31
N VAL A 239 -17.35 -0.90 -17.99
CA VAL A 239 -18.14 -1.02 -16.77
C VAL A 239 -17.80 -2.32 -16.05
N SER A 240 -17.92 -2.35 -14.74
CA SER A 240 -17.74 -3.55 -13.92
C SER A 240 -19.07 -4.00 -13.33
N ILE A 241 -19.28 -5.32 -13.31
CA ILE A 241 -20.44 -5.98 -12.72
C ILE A 241 -19.96 -6.95 -11.65
N GLY A 242 -20.65 -6.96 -10.49
CA GLY A 242 -20.35 -7.84 -9.38
C GLY A 242 -21.60 -8.47 -8.75
N SER A 243 -22.62 -8.80 -9.54
CA SER A 243 -23.97 -9.25 -9.10
C SER A 243 -23.95 -10.71 -8.63
N ILE A 244 -23.26 -11.01 -7.52
CA ILE A 244 -23.05 -12.38 -7.04
C ILE A 244 -24.34 -12.96 -6.44
N GLU A 245 -24.99 -12.23 -5.56
CA GLU A 245 -26.19 -12.68 -4.84
C GLU A 245 -27.41 -12.73 -5.77
N PRO A 246 -28.37 -13.68 -5.54
CA PRO A 246 -29.51 -13.86 -6.44
C PRO A 246 -30.36 -12.60 -6.67
N GLN A 247 -30.52 -11.77 -5.64
CA GLN A 247 -31.30 -10.52 -5.75
C GLN A 247 -30.59 -9.48 -6.63
N PHE A 248 -29.27 -9.37 -6.54
CA PHE A 248 -28.47 -8.46 -7.37
C PHE A 248 -28.37 -8.97 -8.81
N TYR A 249 -28.31 -10.29 -8.98
CA TYR A 249 -28.35 -10.90 -10.31
C TYR A 249 -29.72 -10.71 -10.99
N ALA A 250 -30.83 -10.84 -10.25
CA ALA A 250 -32.14 -10.54 -10.77
C ALA A 250 -32.27 -9.08 -11.24
N GLU A 251 -31.68 -8.14 -10.48
CA GLU A 251 -31.62 -6.73 -10.86
C GLU A 251 -30.76 -6.50 -12.12
N LEU A 252 -29.64 -7.22 -12.26
CA LEU A 252 -28.83 -7.20 -13.49
C LEU A 252 -29.66 -7.65 -14.69
N LEU A 253 -30.40 -8.75 -14.57
CA LEU A 253 -31.25 -9.26 -15.65
C LEU A 253 -32.33 -8.24 -16.02
N ARG A 254 -32.97 -7.62 -15.04
CA ARG A 254 -33.98 -6.58 -15.25
C ARG A 254 -33.43 -5.37 -16.00
N LEU A 255 -32.28 -4.82 -15.55
CA LEU A 255 -31.70 -3.62 -16.12
C LEU A 255 -31.04 -3.86 -17.49
N THR A 256 -30.65 -5.09 -17.78
CA THR A 256 -30.12 -5.48 -19.09
C THR A 256 -31.22 -5.98 -20.06
N GLY A 257 -32.46 -6.02 -19.63
CA GLY A 257 -33.59 -6.46 -20.46
C GLY A 257 -33.70 -7.98 -20.65
N LEU A 258 -33.04 -8.75 -19.76
CA LEU A 258 -33.03 -10.22 -19.78
C LEU A 258 -34.09 -10.83 -18.82
N GLU A 259 -34.82 -10.00 -18.10
CA GLU A 259 -35.85 -10.43 -17.17
C GLU A 259 -36.96 -11.26 -17.90
N GLY A 260 -37.33 -12.39 -17.31
CA GLY A 260 -38.37 -13.28 -17.85
C GLY A 260 -37.88 -14.20 -18.97
N GLU A 261 -36.64 -14.15 -19.35
CA GLU A 261 -36.08 -15.15 -20.29
C GLU A 261 -35.73 -16.45 -19.57
N ASP A 262 -35.82 -17.57 -20.29
CA ASP A 262 -35.43 -18.90 -19.80
C ASP A 262 -33.91 -19.03 -19.84
N LEU A 263 -33.24 -18.45 -18.83
CA LEU A 263 -31.79 -18.47 -18.71
C LEU A 263 -31.31 -19.65 -17.86
N PRO A 264 -30.10 -20.19 -18.15
CA PRO A 264 -29.47 -21.18 -17.29
C PRO A 264 -29.26 -20.68 -15.87
N TRP A 265 -29.13 -21.61 -14.92
CA TRP A 265 -28.79 -21.25 -13.54
C TRP A 265 -27.51 -20.43 -13.47
N GLN A 266 -27.55 -19.33 -12.70
CA GLN A 266 -26.46 -18.36 -12.57
C GLN A 266 -25.08 -19.00 -12.33
N HIS A 267 -25.01 -20.04 -11.49
CA HIS A 267 -23.75 -20.71 -11.14
C HIS A 267 -23.42 -21.95 -12.01
N ASP A 268 -24.15 -22.17 -13.12
CA ASP A 268 -23.75 -23.18 -14.09
C ASP A 268 -22.53 -22.70 -14.88
N ARG A 269 -21.35 -23.14 -14.43
CA ARG A 269 -20.05 -22.74 -15.01
C ARG A 269 -19.94 -23.07 -16.51
N ALA A 270 -20.60 -24.12 -16.97
CA ALA A 270 -20.58 -24.50 -18.38
C ALA A 270 -21.25 -23.45 -19.28
N GLN A 271 -22.17 -22.69 -18.74
CA GLN A 271 -22.91 -21.64 -19.45
C GLN A 271 -22.30 -20.25 -19.33
N TRP A 272 -21.36 -20.04 -18.41
CA TRP A 272 -20.76 -18.73 -18.19
C TRP A 272 -20.17 -18.09 -19.45
N PRO A 273 -19.43 -18.81 -20.33
CA PRO A 273 -18.89 -18.18 -21.54
C PRO A 273 -19.99 -17.64 -22.47
N ALA A 274 -21.08 -18.40 -22.69
CA ALA A 274 -22.19 -17.98 -23.55
C ALA A 274 -22.95 -16.78 -22.96
N LEU A 275 -23.21 -16.79 -21.65
CA LEU A 275 -23.85 -15.68 -20.95
C LEU A 275 -22.98 -14.43 -20.92
N LYS A 276 -21.65 -14.60 -20.85
CA LYS A 276 -20.70 -13.49 -20.92
C LYS A 276 -20.73 -12.81 -22.28
N GLU A 277 -20.69 -13.57 -23.38
CA GLU A 277 -20.82 -13.05 -24.74
C GLU A 277 -22.14 -12.29 -24.91
N ARG A 278 -23.21 -12.82 -24.33
CA ARG A 278 -24.52 -12.17 -24.38
C ARG A 278 -24.52 -10.82 -23.66
N LEU A 279 -24.02 -10.76 -22.41
CA LEU A 279 -23.89 -9.50 -21.67
C LEU A 279 -22.96 -8.51 -22.38
N ALA A 280 -21.84 -8.99 -22.93
CA ALA A 280 -20.94 -8.16 -23.70
C ALA A 280 -21.64 -7.52 -24.92
N GLY A 281 -22.49 -8.28 -25.63
CA GLY A 281 -23.33 -7.74 -26.69
C GLY A 281 -24.30 -6.65 -26.19
N ILE A 282 -24.90 -6.83 -25.03
CA ILE A 282 -25.82 -5.87 -24.43
C ILE A 282 -25.07 -4.60 -23.99
N PHE A 283 -23.95 -4.73 -23.27
CA PHE A 283 -23.20 -3.57 -22.80
C PHE A 283 -22.65 -2.69 -23.94
N ARG A 284 -22.33 -3.28 -25.09
CA ARG A 284 -21.95 -2.53 -26.31
C ARG A 284 -23.08 -1.76 -26.97
N THR A 285 -24.33 -1.86 -26.51
CA THR A 285 -25.47 -1.13 -27.09
C THR A 285 -25.57 0.32 -26.61
N LYS A 286 -24.90 0.67 -25.52
CA LYS A 286 -24.96 2.00 -24.90
C LYS A 286 -23.55 2.45 -24.47
N THR A 287 -23.40 3.76 -24.32
CA THR A 287 -22.18 4.36 -23.76
C THR A 287 -22.05 4.07 -22.28
N ARG A 288 -20.85 4.26 -21.73
CA ARG A 288 -20.59 4.12 -20.30
C ARG A 288 -21.51 5.03 -19.47
N ASP A 289 -21.68 6.28 -19.90
CA ASP A 289 -22.51 7.25 -19.18
C ASP A 289 -24.02 6.86 -19.22
N GLU A 290 -24.53 6.38 -20.36
CA GLU A 290 -25.90 5.85 -20.42
C GLU A 290 -26.11 4.64 -19.49
N TRP A 291 -25.10 3.77 -19.33
CA TRP A 291 -25.18 2.69 -18.35
C TRP A 291 -25.10 3.20 -16.91
N CYS A 292 -24.33 4.24 -16.62
CA CYS A 292 -24.35 4.90 -15.32
C CYS A 292 -25.74 5.44 -14.98
N GLU A 293 -26.41 6.13 -15.91
CA GLU A 293 -27.79 6.63 -15.71
C GLU A 293 -28.80 5.50 -15.42
N ILE A 294 -28.58 4.29 -15.96
CA ILE A 294 -29.47 3.15 -15.77
C ILE A 294 -29.17 2.41 -14.45
N MET A 295 -27.90 2.26 -14.09
CA MET A 295 -27.46 1.28 -13.08
C MET A 295 -26.95 1.92 -11.78
N GLU A 296 -26.41 3.14 -11.79
CA GLU A 296 -25.98 3.79 -10.57
C GLU A 296 -27.13 4.07 -9.61
N GLY A 297 -26.90 3.88 -8.33
CA GLY A 297 -27.92 4.04 -7.30
C GLY A 297 -28.93 2.89 -7.18
N THR A 298 -28.72 1.80 -7.92
CA THR A 298 -29.47 0.53 -7.78
C THR A 298 -28.63 -0.53 -7.07
N ASP A 299 -29.24 -1.67 -6.75
CA ASP A 299 -28.56 -2.79 -6.07
C ASP A 299 -27.90 -3.79 -7.04
N VAL A 300 -27.59 -3.37 -8.29
CA VAL A 300 -27.04 -4.26 -9.32
C VAL A 300 -25.56 -4.59 -9.17
N CYS A 301 -24.87 -4.01 -8.19
CA CYS A 301 -23.42 -4.13 -8.02
C CYS A 301 -22.63 -3.67 -9.27
N PHE A 302 -22.91 -2.45 -9.69
CA PHE A 302 -22.31 -1.81 -10.87
C PHE A 302 -21.35 -0.69 -10.49
N ALA A 303 -20.31 -0.49 -11.31
CA ALA A 303 -19.53 0.75 -11.33
C ALA A 303 -18.93 1.01 -12.71
N PRO A 304 -18.76 2.27 -13.14
CA PRO A 304 -17.93 2.61 -14.28
C PRO A 304 -16.45 2.31 -13.95
N VAL A 305 -15.70 1.83 -14.94
CA VAL A 305 -14.24 1.73 -14.82
C VAL A 305 -13.66 3.08 -15.20
N LEU A 306 -13.14 3.79 -14.20
CA LEU A 306 -12.69 5.17 -14.33
C LEU A 306 -11.18 5.26 -14.52
N THR A 307 -10.72 6.21 -15.31
CA THR A 307 -9.33 6.65 -15.32
C THR A 307 -9.00 7.40 -14.02
N ILE A 308 -7.70 7.58 -13.71
CA ILE A 308 -7.28 8.32 -12.50
C ILE A 308 -7.90 9.73 -12.42
N PRO A 309 -7.89 10.56 -13.48
CA PRO A 309 -8.53 11.88 -13.46
C PRO A 309 -10.05 11.81 -13.24
N GLU A 310 -10.73 10.86 -13.88
CA GLU A 310 -12.18 10.65 -13.69
C GLU A 310 -12.51 10.23 -12.26
N ALA A 311 -11.69 9.35 -11.67
CA ALA A 311 -11.88 8.91 -10.29
C ALA A 311 -11.77 10.09 -9.30
N VAL A 312 -10.85 11.03 -9.52
CA VAL A 312 -10.72 12.24 -8.69
C VAL A 312 -11.98 13.12 -8.80
N ALA A 313 -12.58 13.21 -9.97
CA ALA A 313 -13.75 14.05 -10.24
C ALA A 313 -15.09 13.38 -9.95
N HIS A 314 -15.12 12.06 -9.71
CA HIS A 314 -16.36 11.31 -9.53
C HIS A 314 -17.16 11.80 -8.32
N PRO A 315 -18.48 12.07 -8.44
CA PRO A 315 -19.29 12.69 -7.37
C PRO A 315 -19.23 11.97 -6.04
N HIS A 316 -19.23 10.65 -6.02
CA HIS A 316 -19.09 9.86 -4.79
C HIS A 316 -17.74 10.09 -4.12
N ASN A 317 -16.65 10.10 -4.87
CA ASN A 317 -15.30 10.33 -4.36
C ASN A 317 -15.12 11.76 -3.85
N VAL A 318 -15.69 12.74 -4.55
CA VAL A 318 -15.72 14.15 -4.12
C VAL A 318 -16.48 14.30 -2.82
N HIS A 319 -17.70 13.75 -2.74
CA HIS A 319 -18.52 13.78 -1.52
C HIS A 319 -17.80 13.14 -0.32
N ARG A 320 -17.14 12.02 -0.55
CA ARG A 320 -16.37 11.35 0.49
C ARG A 320 -15.04 12.02 0.81
N GLY A 321 -14.53 12.94 -0.01
CA GLY A 321 -13.16 13.43 0.10
C GLY A 321 -12.14 12.28 0.01
N THR A 322 -12.37 11.34 -0.93
CA THR A 322 -11.46 10.20 -1.17
C THR A 322 -10.10 10.68 -1.66
N PHE A 323 -10.11 11.78 -2.39
CA PHE A 323 -8.92 12.49 -2.85
C PHE A 323 -8.84 13.86 -2.16
N VAL A 324 -7.62 14.31 -1.88
CA VAL A 324 -7.30 15.61 -1.30
C VAL A 324 -6.26 16.30 -2.17
N GLU A 325 -6.22 17.62 -2.11
CA GLU A 325 -5.16 18.38 -2.76
C GLU A 325 -4.12 18.81 -1.74
N VAL A 326 -2.86 18.51 -2.00
CA VAL A 326 -1.72 18.92 -1.18
C VAL A 326 -0.66 19.53 -2.10
N ALA A 327 -0.28 20.77 -1.84
CA ALA A 327 0.67 21.53 -2.66
C ALA A 327 0.30 21.54 -4.16
N GLY A 328 -0.99 21.67 -4.48
CA GLY A 328 -1.52 21.70 -5.84
C GLY A 328 -1.60 20.35 -6.57
N ILE A 329 -1.32 19.24 -5.86
CA ILE A 329 -1.37 17.89 -6.45
C ILE A 329 -2.55 17.10 -5.84
N PRO A 330 -3.55 16.74 -6.66
CA PRO A 330 -4.60 15.80 -6.25
C PRO A 330 -4.01 14.42 -5.94
N GLN A 331 -4.36 13.85 -4.80
CA GLN A 331 -3.82 12.57 -4.33
C GLN A 331 -4.80 11.85 -3.40
N PRO A 332 -4.69 10.53 -3.22
CA PRO A 332 -5.53 9.81 -2.26
C PRO A 332 -5.41 10.40 -0.85
N GLY A 333 -6.55 10.66 -0.22
CA GLY A 333 -6.61 11.12 1.17
C GLY A 333 -6.29 10.01 2.16
N PRO A 334 -6.04 10.37 3.44
CA PRO A 334 -5.81 9.40 4.50
C PRO A 334 -6.98 8.43 4.68
N ALA A 335 -6.66 7.16 4.84
CA ALA A 335 -7.59 6.07 5.14
C ALA A 335 -6.94 5.08 6.12
N PRO A 336 -7.73 4.46 7.04
CA PRO A 336 -9.16 4.64 7.28
C PRO A 336 -9.51 5.97 7.97
N ARG A 337 -10.80 6.31 8.01
CA ARG A 337 -11.32 7.50 8.70
C ARG A 337 -11.74 7.17 10.11
N PHE A 338 -11.37 8.03 11.03
CA PHE A 338 -11.71 7.90 12.44
C PHE A 338 -12.75 8.94 12.86
N SER A 339 -13.74 8.54 13.64
CA SER A 339 -14.84 9.41 14.07
C SER A 339 -14.45 10.50 15.07
N ARG A 340 -13.29 10.37 15.74
CA ARG A 340 -12.84 11.28 16.80
C ARG A 340 -11.40 11.79 16.58
N THR A 341 -10.47 10.92 16.17
CA THR A 341 -9.07 11.27 15.92
C THR A 341 -8.84 11.31 14.40
N GLU A 342 -9.13 12.47 13.81
CA GLU A 342 -9.09 12.61 12.36
C GLU A 342 -7.66 12.48 11.81
N ALA A 343 -7.51 11.61 10.81
CA ALA A 343 -6.28 11.44 10.04
C ALA A 343 -6.17 12.56 9.00
N ALA A 344 -4.95 13.08 8.80
CA ALA A 344 -4.71 14.16 7.85
C ALA A 344 -3.29 14.12 7.30
N VAL A 345 -3.11 14.58 6.07
CA VAL A 345 -1.78 14.84 5.50
C VAL A 345 -1.19 16.05 6.21
N ALA A 346 -0.25 15.84 7.10
CA ALA A 346 0.33 16.90 7.94
C ALA A 346 1.21 17.87 7.14
N ARG A 347 1.88 17.39 6.08
CA ARG A 347 2.79 18.18 5.24
C ARG A 347 3.01 17.52 3.88
N PRO A 348 3.36 18.29 2.83
CA PRO A 348 3.79 17.72 1.56
C PRO A 348 5.11 16.95 1.72
N PRO A 349 5.55 16.20 0.69
CA PRO A 349 6.86 15.57 0.68
C PRO A 349 7.99 16.55 0.94
N ALA A 350 8.96 16.17 1.79
CA ALA A 350 10.14 16.99 2.09
C ALA A 350 11.29 16.67 1.13
N HIS A 351 12.09 17.67 0.81
CA HIS A 351 13.41 17.45 0.21
C HIS A 351 14.33 16.68 1.17
N ALA A 352 15.28 15.92 0.64
CA ALA A 352 16.27 15.22 1.45
C ALA A 352 17.03 16.22 2.32
N GLY A 353 17.13 15.94 3.63
CA GLY A 353 17.81 16.80 4.60
C GLY A 353 17.10 18.12 4.97
N GLN A 354 15.90 18.36 4.46
CA GLN A 354 15.18 19.64 4.68
C GLN A 354 15.05 20.05 6.15
N HIS A 355 14.99 19.09 7.07
CA HIS A 355 14.74 19.32 8.48
C HIS A 355 15.92 18.87 9.37
N THR A 356 17.15 18.72 8.78
CA THR A 356 18.30 18.19 9.51
C THR A 356 18.56 18.91 10.82
N ASP A 357 18.68 20.23 10.80
CA ASP A 357 19.00 21.02 12.01
C ASP A 357 17.86 20.96 13.04
N GLU A 358 16.62 21.06 12.61
CA GLU A 358 15.42 20.95 13.48
C GLU A 358 15.39 19.59 14.19
N ILE A 359 15.60 18.49 13.44
CA ILE A 359 15.56 17.13 13.98
C ILE A 359 16.71 16.93 14.99
N LEU A 360 17.91 17.36 14.64
CA LEU A 360 19.09 17.21 15.51
C LEU A 360 18.97 18.04 16.78
N ALA A 361 18.53 19.29 16.67
CA ALA A 361 18.28 20.13 17.84
C ALA A 361 17.19 19.51 18.75
N GLY A 362 16.11 18.99 18.17
CA GLY A 362 15.05 18.25 18.89
C GLY A 362 15.57 16.98 19.57
N ALA A 363 16.59 16.35 19.03
CA ALA A 363 17.30 15.20 19.63
C ALA A 363 18.31 15.58 20.71
N GLY A 364 18.52 16.89 20.94
CA GLY A 364 19.40 17.40 22.01
C GLY A 364 20.83 17.68 21.56
N PHE A 365 21.09 17.74 20.25
CA PHE A 365 22.37 18.19 19.71
C PHE A 365 22.42 19.73 19.78
N ASP A 366 23.49 20.28 20.35
CA ASP A 366 23.70 21.73 20.32
C ASP A 366 24.23 22.20 18.95
N ALA A 367 24.24 23.51 18.74
CA ALA A 367 24.64 24.12 17.47
C ALA A 367 26.09 23.78 17.09
N ASP A 368 27.01 23.74 18.06
CA ASP A 368 28.41 23.44 17.81
C ASP A 368 28.59 21.99 17.35
N ARG A 369 27.88 21.06 17.98
CA ARG A 369 27.89 19.65 17.59
C ARG A 369 27.27 19.45 16.19
N ILE A 370 26.18 20.13 15.89
CA ILE A 370 25.56 20.07 14.54
C ILE A 370 26.53 20.62 13.48
N ALA A 371 27.16 21.76 13.76
CA ALA A 371 28.18 22.34 12.85
C ALA A 371 29.34 21.36 12.59
N LYS A 372 29.85 20.73 13.65
CA LYS A 372 30.92 19.73 13.52
C LYS A 372 30.50 18.50 12.70
N LEU A 373 29.28 18.00 12.89
CA LEU A 373 28.75 16.87 12.09
C LEU A 373 28.61 17.22 10.60
N ARG A 374 28.29 18.49 10.28
CA ARG A 374 28.27 18.99 8.90
C ARG A 374 29.69 19.11 8.32
N GLU A 375 30.66 19.64 9.10
CA GLU A 375 32.08 19.75 8.68
C GLU A 375 32.69 18.38 8.35
N THR A 376 32.34 17.36 9.12
CA THR A 376 32.80 15.97 8.87
C THR A 376 32.03 15.25 7.76
N GLY A 377 30.94 15.82 7.28
CA GLY A 377 30.04 15.20 6.30
C GLY A 377 29.17 14.07 6.87
N ALA A 378 29.12 13.90 8.19
CA ALA A 378 28.28 12.91 8.86
C ALA A 378 26.81 13.23 8.67
N VAL A 379 26.46 14.54 8.57
CA VAL A 379 25.11 15.02 8.21
C VAL A 379 25.18 16.11 7.14
N ALA A 380 24.05 16.32 6.44
CA ALA A 380 23.94 17.33 5.40
C ALA A 380 22.59 18.07 5.46
#